data_377b22dd3495ce24a3c658e3145f2313
#
_entry.id   377b22dd3495ce24a3c658e3145f2313
#
_cell.length_a   1.000
_cell.length_b   1.000
_cell.length_c   1.000
_cell.angle_alpha   90.00
_cell.angle_beta   90.00
_cell.angle_gamma   90.00
#
_symmetry.space_group_name_H-M   'P 1'
#
loop_
_entity.id
_entity.type
_entity.pdbx_description
1 polymer ?
#
loop_
_entity_poly.entity_id
_entity_poly.type
_entity_poly.pdbx_seq_one_letter_code
_entity_poly.pdbx_strand_id
1 'polypeptide(L)' 'THDILIIKGIENQSLRVYDLQGKMILHEHGTEVHVSHLATGTYLLQIGTQVVRFIKQ' A
#
# COMPACT_ATOMS: atom_id res chain seq x y z
N THR A 1 12.76 4.47 -10.74
CA THR A 1 12.36 3.65 -9.62
C THR A 1 10.94 3.95 -9.22
N HIS A 2 10.33 3.04 -8.54
CA HIS A 2 8.91 3.12 -8.26
C HIS A 2 8.69 3.09 -6.77
N ASP A 3 9.04 4.20 -6.14
CA ASP A 3 9.03 4.29 -4.69
C ASP A 3 7.69 4.76 -4.14
N ILE A 4 6.81 5.21 -5.00
CA ILE A 4 5.51 5.73 -4.59
C ILE A 4 4.42 5.00 -5.35
N LEU A 5 3.47 4.46 -4.61
CA LEU A 5 2.28 3.84 -5.19
C LEU A 5 1.16 4.86 -5.17
N ILE A 6 0.65 5.20 -6.34
CA ILE A 6 -0.41 6.20 -6.47
C ILE A 6 -1.73 5.49 -6.74
N ILE A 7 -2.72 5.79 -5.92
CA ILE A 7 -4.05 5.21 -6.02
C ILE A 7 -4.98 6.27 -6.62
N LYS A 8 -5.55 5.96 -7.78
CA LYS A 8 -6.43 6.88 -8.47
C LYS A 8 -7.88 6.53 -8.19
N GLY A 9 -8.73 7.54 -8.28
CA GLY A 9 -10.16 7.34 -8.17
C GLY A 9 -10.68 7.24 -6.76
N ILE A 10 -9.86 7.54 -5.76
CA ILE A 10 -10.29 7.54 -4.37
C ILE A 10 -10.02 8.91 -3.77
N GLU A 11 -10.77 9.22 -2.71
CA GLU A 11 -10.55 10.43 -1.94
C GLU A 11 -9.74 10.10 -0.69
N ASN A 12 -9.54 11.07 0.16
CA ASN A 12 -8.76 10.90 1.38
C ASN A 12 -9.26 9.71 2.18
N GLN A 13 -8.51 8.63 2.14
CA GLN A 13 -8.84 7.42 2.88
C GLN A 13 -7.58 6.90 3.55
N SER A 14 -7.79 6.07 4.56
CA SER A 14 -6.68 5.38 5.19
C SER A 14 -6.17 4.29 4.27
N LEU A 15 -4.86 4.32 4.03
CA LEU A 15 -4.20 3.32 3.20
C LEU A 15 -3.28 2.53 4.11
N ARG A 16 -3.45 1.21 4.13
CA ARG A 16 -2.65 0.33 4.99
C ARG A 16 -2.01 -0.73 4.13
N VAL A 17 -0.73 -0.96 4.39
CA VAL A 17 0.01 -1.99 3.68
C VAL A 17 0.32 -3.12 4.65
N TYR A 18 -0.02 -4.33 4.25
CA TYR A 18 0.21 -5.53 5.05
C TYR A 18 1.12 -6.48 4.29
N ASP A 19 1.91 -7.25 5.03
CA ASP A 19 2.65 -8.33 4.41
C ASP A 19 1.74 -9.55 4.25
N LEU A 20 2.30 -10.63 3.70
CA LEU A 20 1.51 -11.83 3.45
C LEU A 20 1.15 -12.57 4.74
N GLN A 21 1.75 -12.19 5.85
CA GLN A 21 1.41 -12.76 7.14
C GLN A 21 0.32 -11.98 7.84
N GLY A 22 -0.15 -10.89 7.22
CA GLY A 22 -1.20 -10.07 7.80
C GLY A 22 -0.71 -9.00 8.74
N LYS A 23 0.59 -8.78 8.81
CA LYS A 23 1.15 -7.76 9.68
C LYS A 23 1.15 -6.40 8.98
N MET A 24 0.64 -5.39 9.65
CA MET A 24 0.63 -4.04 9.08
C MET A 24 2.04 -3.49 9.09
N ILE A 25 2.51 -3.10 7.91
CA ILE A 25 3.86 -2.58 7.74
C ILE A 25 3.84 -1.07 7.63
N LEU A 26 2.80 -0.52 7.01
CA LEU A 26 2.78 0.88 6.66
C LEU A 26 1.35 1.39 6.76
N HIS A 27 1.20 2.64 7.20
CA HIS A 27 -0.10 3.29 7.27
C HIS A 27 0.06 4.70 6.77
N GLU A 28 -0.67 5.04 5.72
CA GLU A 28 -0.66 6.39 5.17
C GLU A 28 -2.08 6.85 4.92
N HIS A 29 -2.21 8.12 4.58
CA HIS A 29 -3.51 8.74 4.38
C HIS A 29 -3.45 9.56 3.09
N GLY A 30 -4.47 9.45 2.27
CA GLY A 30 -4.52 10.18 1.01
C GLY A 30 -4.54 9.23 -0.18
N THR A 31 -3.85 9.60 -1.24
CA THR A 31 -3.85 8.82 -2.48
C THR A 31 -2.47 8.28 -2.85
N GLU A 32 -1.48 8.45 -1.99
CA GLU A 32 -0.13 7.98 -2.25
C GLU A 32 0.38 7.14 -1.10
N VAL A 33 1.09 6.09 -1.44
CA VAL A 33 1.75 5.23 -0.45
C VAL A 33 3.22 5.17 -0.81
N HIS A 34 4.07 5.52 0.14
CA HIS A 34 5.52 5.53 -0.07
C HIS A 34 6.07 4.16 0.29
N VAL A 35 6.48 3.42 -0.72
CA VAL A 35 6.91 2.03 -0.54
C VAL A 35 8.41 1.86 -0.76
N SER A 36 9.16 2.96 -0.83
CA SER A 36 10.58 2.89 -1.16
C SER A 36 11.38 2.08 -0.15
N HIS A 37 10.96 2.03 1.10
CA HIS A 37 11.70 1.32 2.13
C HIS A 37 11.23 -0.13 2.29
N LEU A 38 10.30 -0.58 1.48
CA LEU A 38 9.85 -1.97 1.54
C LEU A 38 10.77 -2.85 0.72
N ALA A 39 11.01 -4.05 1.22
CA ALA A 39 11.76 -5.04 0.47
C ALA A 39 10.94 -5.53 -0.72
N THR A 40 11.63 -6.05 -1.73
CA THR A 40 10.97 -6.64 -2.88
C THR A 40 10.09 -7.79 -2.43
N GLY A 41 8.87 -7.84 -2.92
CA GLY A 41 7.95 -8.90 -2.57
C GLY A 41 6.51 -8.51 -2.80
N THR A 42 5.62 -9.38 -2.34
CA THR A 42 4.19 -9.21 -2.50
C THR A 42 3.61 -8.64 -1.21
N TYR A 43 2.72 -7.67 -1.36
CA TYR A 43 2.09 -7.00 -0.25
C TYR A 43 0.60 -6.83 -0.51
N LEU A 44 -0.14 -6.52 0.54
CA LEU A 44 -1.57 -6.26 0.47
C LEU A 44 -1.80 -4.80 0.84
N LEU A 45 -2.56 -4.11 0.01
CA LEU A 45 -2.93 -2.72 0.26
C LEU A 45 -4.41 -2.66 0.59
N GLN A 46 -4.74 -2.12 1.75
CA GLN A 46 -6.13 -1.94 2.16
C GLN A 46 -6.53 -0.48 1.95
N ILE A 47 -7.58 -0.29 1.18
CA ILE A 47 -8.15 1.03 0.90
C ILE A 47 -9.56 1.03 1.43
N GLY A 48 -9.77 1.65 2.60
CA GLY A 48 -11.10 1.57 3.22
C GLY A 48 -11.47 0.13 3.51
N THR A 49 -12.50 -0.37 2.83
CA THR A 49 -12.94 -1.74 2.98
C THR A 49 -12.42 -2.66 1.88
N GLN A 50 -11.62 -2.13 0.97
CA GLN A 50 -11.16 -2.89 -0.19
C GLN A 50 -9.70 -3.27 0.00
N VAL A 51 -9.34 -4.49 -0.42
CA VAL A 51 -7.98 -4.99 -0.32
C VAL A 51 -7.48 -5.34 -1.71
N VAL A 52 -6.29 -4.84 -2.04
CA VAL A 52 -5.66 -5.06 -3.35
C VAL A 52 -4.27 -5.61 -3.10
N ARG A 53 -3.90 -6.66 -3.82
CA ARG A 53 -2.56 -7.21 -3.76
C ARG A 53 -1.67 -6.50 -4.77
N PHE A 54 -0.46 -6.14 -4.35
CA PHE A 54 0.50 -5.55 -5.25
C PHE A 54 1.89 -6.15 -5.02
N ILE A 55 2.75 -5.98 -6.01
CA ILE A 55 4.10 -6.50 -5.95
C ILE A 55 5.08 -5.33 -6.01
N LYS A 56 5.99 -5.29 -5.04
CA LYS A 56 7.07 -4.30 -5.02
C LYS A 56 8.27 -4.88 -5.75
N GLN A 57 8.73 -4.19 -6.75
CA GLN A 57 9.88 -4.64 -7.52
C GLN A 57 11.16 -3.93 -7.15
#